data_b2fc70f663891759b712a6ad93bab13b
#
_entry.id   b2fc70f663891759b712a6ad93bab13b
#
_cell.length_a   1.000
_cell.length_b   1.000
_cell.length_c   1.000
_cell.angle_alpha   90.00
_cell.angle_beta   90.00
_cell.angle_gamma   90.00
#
_symmetry.space_group_name_H-M   'P 1'
#
loop_
_entity.id
_entity.type
_entity.pdbx_description
1 polymer ?
#
loop_
_entity_poly.entity_id
_entity_poly.type
_entity_poly.pdbx_seq_one_letter_code
_entity_poly.pdbx_strand_id
1 'polypeptide(L)'
;MDMFIRNCLSLFTALASTPILAEPAMNHDHGGANYHAFRFEADIGQDEGSNVGSWDLDGWYGNDNNKLWLKSEGEIANGDIEHAELWALYSRNIRTFWDAQLGLRQDFEPQSHSYLVAGVNGLAPYFFETEAHLFVRDDGAISAIFRQXNDLLLTNRLIAQPYFEANFNGSEDAELGFGNGLSHANIGLQTRYEFSRGFAPYLDIKHERKFGQTADWAKQAGEPIQSTTYNIGIRLVF
;
A
#
# COMPACT_ATOMS: atom_id res chain seq x y z
N MET A 1 10.44 -12.86 -21.53
CA MET A 1 11.23 -12.76 -20.31
C MET A 1 12.23 -11.60 -20.35
N ASP A 2 12.92 -11.38 -21.46
CA ASP A 2 13.96 -10.33 -21.57
C ASP A 2 13.44 -8.90 -21.67
N MET A 3 12.24 -8.72 -22.21
CA MET A 3 11.65 -7.36 -22.37
C MET A 3 11.11 -6.81 -21.05
N PHE A 4 10.64 -7.68 -20.15
CA PHE A 4 10.09 -7.30 -18.84
C PHE A 4 11.17 -6.74 -17.91
N ILE A 5 12.33 -7.39 -17.88
CA ILE A 5 13.46 -6.99 -17.04
C ILE A 5 14.06 -5.63 -17.50
N ARG A 6 14.04 -5.36 -18.81
CA ARG A 6 14.56 -4.10 -19.36
C ARG A 6 13.71 -2.88 -19.00
N ASN A 7 12.40 -3.04 -18.94
CA ASN A 7 11.51 -1.91 -18.63
C ASN A 7 11.47 -1.58 -17.13
N CYS A 8 11.62 -2.56 -16.26
CA CYS A 8 11.75 -2.31 -14.83
C CYS A 8 13.09 -1.65 -14.48
N LEU A 9 14.16 -2.00 -15.21
CA LEU A 9 15.50 -1.44 -14.95
C LEU A 9 15.59 0.04 -15.36
N SER A 10 14.84 0.47 -16.39
CA SER A 10 14.91 1.86 -16.86
C SER A 10 14.20 2.86 -15.94
N LEU A 11 13.26 2.42 -15.12
CA LEU A 11 12.63 3.30 -14.13
C LEU A 11 13.54 3.57 -12.91
N PHE A 12 14.47 2.65 -12.64
CA PHE A 12 15.35 2.76 -11.46
C PHE A 12 16.50 3.77 -11.65
N THR A 13 16.87 4.07 -12.89
CA THR A 13 18.03 4.95 -13.16
C THR A 13 17.72 6.44 -13.01
N ALA A 14 16.45 6.84 -12.96
CA ALA A 14 16.09 8.25 -12.86
C ALA A 14 16.10 8.80 -11.43
N LEU A 15 16.12 7.92 -10.42
CA LEU A 15 16.04 8.32 -9.00
C LEU A 15 17.39 8.42 -8.28
N ALA A 16 18.51 8.14 -8.97
CA ALA A 16 19.81 7.95 -8.32
C ALA A 16 20.76 9.16 -8.35
N SER A 17 20.30 10.37 -8.67
CA SER A 17 21.21 11.49 -8.77
C SER A 17 20.73 12.77 -8.08
N THR A 18 20.78 12.78 -6.76
CA THR A 18 20.86 14.05 -6.01
C THR A 18 21.96 13.94 -4.97
N PRO A 19 22.99 14.76 -5.04
CA PRO A 19 24.01 14.78 -3.99
C PRO A 19 23.43 15.40 -2.71
N ILE A 20 23.55 14.66 -1.63
CA ILE A 20 23.26 15.17 -0.30
C ILE A 20 24.37 16.14 0.08
N LEU A 21 24.08 17.42 0.08
CA LEU A 21 24.92 18.41 0.73
C LEU A 21 24.30 18.72 2.08
N ALA A 22 24.83 18.10 3.11
CA ALA A 22 24.43 18.37 4.47
C ALA A 22 25.54 19.16 5.16
N GLU A 23 25.23 20.36 5.58
CA GLU A 23 25.92 20.97 6.71
C GLU A 23 24.92 21.68 7.60
N PRO A 24 24.94 21.35 8.90
CA PRO A 24 23.96 21.91 9.80
C PRO A 24 24.49 23.12 10.54
N ALA A 25 23.78 24.21 10.48
CA ALA A 25 23.85 25.17 11.54
C ALA A 25 23.03 24.63 12.72
N MET A 26 23.69 24.39 13.86
CA MET A 26 22.99 23.99 15.09
C MET A 26 22.10 25.14 15.58
N ASN A 27 20.83 25.07 15.22
CA ASN A 27 19.82 25.87 15.89
C ASN A 27 19.03 24.90 16.79
N HIS A 28 19.14 25.11 18.09
CA HIS A 28 18.36 24.39 19.08
C HIS A 28 16.92 24.90 19.10
N ASP A 29 16.22 24.72 18.00
CA ASP A 29 14.77 24.95 17.97
C ASP A 29 14.09 23.57 17.91
N HIS A 30 13.66 23.12 19.07
CA HIS A 30 13.01 21.80 19.23
C HIS A 30 11.56 21.86 18.77
N GLY A 31 11.29 22.10 17.48
CA GLY A 31 9.91 22.11 17.04
C GLY A 31 9.60 22.39 15.57
N GLY A 32 10.62 22.55 14.72
CA GLY A 32 10.38 22.99 13.35
C GLY A 32 11.09 22.22 12.25
N ALA A 33 11.89 21.20 12.57
CA ALA A 33 12.61 20.44 11.54
C ALA A 33 11.64 19.56 10.77
N ASN A 34 11.80 19.56 9.45
CA ASN A 34 11.08 18.62 8.57
C ASN A 34 11.92 17.36 8.36
N TYR A 35 11.25 16.25 8.34
CA TYR A 35 11.80 14.91 8.15
C TYR A 35 11.07 14.25 7.01
N HIS A 36 11.57 13.11 6.58
CA HIS A 36 10.89 12.25 5.62
C HIS A 36 11.13 10.80 5.97
N ALA A 37 10.22 9.96 5.57
CA ALA A 37 10.37 8.52 5.62
C ALA A 37 9.56 7.95 4.46
N PHE A 38 10.21 7.19 3.60
CA PHE A 38 9.57 6.52 2.47
C PHE A 38 9.94 5.05 2.48
N ARG A 39 8.94 4.22 2.26
CA ARG A 39 9.08 2.78 2.06
C ARG A 39 8.63 2.47 0.64
N PHE A 40 9.45 1.76 -0.10
CA PHE A 40 9.09 1.23 -1.42
C PHE A 40 9.24 -0.28 -1.40
N GLU A 41 8.22 -0.97 -1.83
CA GLU A 41 8.22 -2.42 -1.99
C GLU A 41 7.90 -2.76 -3.44
N ALA A 42 8.51 -3.83 -3.92
CA ALA A 42 8.18 -4.38 -5.23
C ALA A 42 8.39 -5.89 -5.18
N ASP A 43 7.44 -6.61 -5.73
CA ASP A 43 7.54 -8.07 -5.77
C ASP A 43 7.03 -8.66 -7.07
N ILE A 44 7.39 -9.93 -7.24
CA ILE A 44 6.90 -10.78 -8.32
C ILE A 44 6.52 -12.13 -7.71
N GLY A 45 5.52 -12.74 -8.29
CA GLY A 45 5.03 -14.00 -7.76
C GLY A 45 4.09 -14.72 -8.71
N GLN A 46 3.34 -15.62 -8.12
CA GLN A 46 2.35 -16.42 -8.87
C GLN A 46 1.02 -16.47 -8.12
N ASP A 47 -0.05 -16.31 -8.87
CA ASP A 47 -1.42 -16.50 -8.44
C ASP A 47 -2.11 -17.48 -9.38
N GLU A 48 -2.41 -18.69 -8.90
CA GLU A 48 -3.10 -19.76 -9.65
C GLU A 48 -2.51 -20.04 -11.03
N GLY A 49 -1.19 -19.90 -11.18
CA GLY A 49 -0.48 -20.16 -12.43
C GLY A 49 -0.26 -18.94 -13.32
N SER A 50 -0.78 -17.77 -12.94
CA SER A 50 -0.50 -16.50 -13.59
C SER A 50 0.68 -15.82 -12.93
N ASN A 51 1.51 -15.15 -13.73
CA ASN A 51 2.58 -14.33 -13.20
C ASN A 51 2.01 -13.00 -12.72
N VAL A 52 2.29 -12.65 -11.48
CA VAL A 52 1.83 -11.39 -10.90
C VAL A 52 3.02 -10.59 -10.40
N GLY A 53 2.85 -9.29 -10.29
CA GLY A 53 3.82 -8.41 -9.67
C GLY A 53 3.10 -7.25 -9.03
N SER A 54 3.72 -6.63 -8.02
CA SER A 54 3.14 -5.46 -7.39
C SER A 54 4.20 -4.45 -7.01
N TRP A 55 3.74 -3.22 -6.78
CA TRP A 55 4.55 -2.19 -6.13
C TRP A 55 3.71 -1.47 -5.09
N ASP A 56 4.39 -1.03 -4.04
CA ASP A 56 3.82 -0.21 -2.97
C ASP A 56 4.85 0.85 -2.59
N LEU A 57 4.48 2.10 -2.73
CA LEU A 57 5.23 3.24 -2.23
C LEU A 57 4.39 3.91 -1.16
N ASP A 58 4.94 4.03 0.02
CA ASP A 58 4.27 4.69 1.14
C ASP A 58 5.26 5.57 1.86
N GLY A 59 4.91 6.83 2.09
CA GLY A 59 5.82 7.69 2.83
C GLY A 59 5.32 9.11 3.01
N TRP A 60 6.08 9.85 3.80
CA TRP A 60 5.69 11.19 4.17
C TRP A 60 6.88 12.14 4.25
N TYR A 61 6.54 13.42 4.12
CA TYR A 61 7.45 14.54 4.36
C TYR A 61 6.74 15.57 5.24
N GLY A 62 7.42 16.05 6.29
CA GLY A 62 6.86 17.05 7.18
C GLY A 62 7.49 17.05 8.55
N ASN A 63 6.71 17.45 9.55
CA ASN A 63 7.14 17.49 10.95
C ASN A 63 6.18 16.65 11.82
N ASP A 64 6.42 16.63 13.11
CA ASP A 64 5.65 15.80 14.05
C ASP A 64 4.14 16.08 14.01
N ASN A 65 3.76 17.30 13.67
CA ASN A 65 2.35 17.72 13.71
C ASN A 65 1.68 17.67 12.33
N ASN A 66 2.42 17.96 11.26
CA ASN A 66 1.86 18.12 9.93
C ASN A 66 2.76 17.43 8.89
N LYS A 67 2.17 16.57 8.07
CA LYS A 67 2.89 15.81 7.05
C LYS A 67 2.12 15.84 5.72
N LEU A 68 2.84 15.83 4.63
CA LEU A 68 2.32 15.43 3.33
C LEU A 68 2.64 13.96 3.15
N TRP A 69 1.61 13.14 3.01
CA TRP A 69 1.74 11.69 2.82
C TRP A 69 1.49 11.37 1.36
N LEU A 70 2.35 10.54 0.79
CA LEU A 70 2.22 10.08 -0.59
C LEU A 70 2.20 8.55 -0.60
N LYS A 71 1.24 7.98 -1.32
CA LYS A 71 1.16 6.54 -1.53
C LYS A 71 0.97 6.25 -3.01
N SER A 72 1.54 5.16 -3.48
CA SER A 72 1.27 4.63 -4.83
C SER A 72 1.28 3.12 -4.77
N GLU A 73 0.21 2.51 -5.20
CA GLU A 73 0.06 1.06 -5.22
C GLU A 73 -0.29 0.62 -6.64
N GLY A 74 0.13 -0.58 -6.99
CA GLY A 74 -0.31 -1.17 -8.24
C GLY A 74 0.01 -2.64 -8.37
N GLU A 75 -0.75 -3.28 -9.27
CA GLU A 75 -0.62 -4.70 -9.57
C GLU A 75 -0.50 -4.91 -11.08
N ILE A 76 0.28 -5.91 -11.43
CA ILE A 76 0.54 -6.31 -12.81
C ILE A 76 0.21 -7.81 -12.89
N ALA A 77 -0.59 -8.20 -13.88
CA ALA A 77 -0.84 -9.62 -14.14
C ALA A 77 -0.53 -9.91 -15.61
N ASN A 78 0.27 -10.94 -15.83
CA ASN A 78 0.67 -11.41 -17.17
C ASN A 78 1.28 -10.31 -18.06
N GLY A 79 1.81 -9.24 -17.46
CA GLY A 79 2.48 -8.15 -18.17
C GLY A 79 1.62 -6.90 -18.39
N ASP A 80 0.35 -6.96 -18.04
CA ASP A 80 -0.55 -5.81 -18.12
C ASP A 80 -0.81 -5.25 -16.73
N ILE A 81 -0.96 -3.93 -16.64
CA ILE A 81 -1.31 -3.27 -15.38
C ILE A 81 -2.81 -3.48 -15.13
N GLU A 82 -3.12 -4.17 -14.04
CA GLU A 82 -4.50 -4.45 -13.62
C GLU A 82 -5.03 -3.39 -12.65
N HIS A 83 -4.11 -2.81 -11.88
CA HIS A 83 -4.44 -1.79 -10.89
C HIS A 83 -3.28 -0.80 -10.76
N ALA A 84 -3.61 0.49 -10.68
CA ALA A 84 -2.61 1.54 -10.43
C ALA A 84 -3.28 2.75 -9.80
N GLU A 85 -2.74 3.21 -8.66
CA GLU A 85 -3.28 4.35 -7.96
C GLU A 85 -2.20 5.21 -7.32
N LEU A 86 -2.56 6.47 -7.06
CA LEU A 86 -1.70 7.45 -6.42
C LEU A 86 -2.54 8.26 -5.43
N TRP A 87 -2.02 8.43 -4.19
CA TRP A 87 -2.67 9.21 -3.15
C TRP A 87 -1.77 10.35 -2.71
N ALA A 88 -2.38 11.49 -2.40
CA ALA A 88 -1.73 12.63 -1.77
C ALA A 88 -2.60 13.11 -0.62
N LEU A 89 -2.09 12.95 0.61
CA LEU A 89 -2.86 13.20 1.84
C LEU A 89 -2.15 14.22 2.72
N TYR A 90 -2.88 15.22 3.17
CA TYR A 90 -2.45 16.03 4.31
C TYR A 90 -2.75 15.23 5.58
N SER A 91 -1.73 15.05 6.41
CA SER A 91 -1.78 14.25 7.63
C SER A 91 -1.47 15.15 8.82
N ARG A 92 -2.33 15.16 9.81
CA ARG A 92 -2.17 15.98 11.02
C ARG A 92 -2.27 15.11 12.26
N ASN A 93 -1.28 15.27 13.15
CA ASN A 93 -1.31 14.55 14.42
C ASN A 93 -2.47 15.06 15.29
N ILE A 94 -3.34 14.13 15.70
CA ILE A 94 -4.51 14.43 16.52
C ILE A 94 -4.41 13.82 17.92
N ARG A 95 -3.54 12.82 18.09
CA ARG A 95 -3.32 12.14 19.36
C ARG A 95 -2.00 11.39 19.32
N THR A 96 -1.47 11.05 20.48
CA THR A 96 -0.26 10.21 20.55
C THR A 96 -0.42 8.99 19.66
N PHE A 97 0.46 8.86 18.68
CA PHE A 97 0.50 7.76 17.69
C PHE A 97 -0.65 7.75 16.67
N TRP A 98 -1.48 8.81 16.59
CA TRP A 98 -2.58 8.86 15.62
C TRP A 98 -2.58 10.16 14.82
N ASP A 99 -2.64 10.02 13.53
CA ASP A 99 -2.80 11.11 12.59
C ASP A 99 -4.18 11.02 11.92
N ALA A 100 -4.84 12.15 11.75
CA ALA A 100 -5.99 12.26 10.84
C ALA A 100 -5.48 12.65 9.46
N GLN A 101 -6.03 12.07 8.43
CA GLN A 101 -5.61 12.27 7.05
C GLN A 101 -6.76 12.73 6.18
N LEU A 102 -6.49 13.67 5.27
CA LEU A 102 -7.47 14.18 4.31
C LEU A 102 -6.75 14.47 3.00
N GLY A 103 -7.31 14.07 1.88
CA GLY A 103 -6.66 14.33 0.60
C GLY A 103 -7.37 13.73 -0.59
N LEU A 104 -6.58 13.34 -1.57
CA LEU A 104 -7.05 12.86 -2.86
C LEU A 104 -6.38 11.53 -3.19
N ARG A 105 -7.12 10.68 -3.88
CA ARG A 105 -6.62 9.49 -4.55
C ARG A 105 -7.04 9.56 -6.01
N GLN A 106 -6.15 9.16 -6.89
CA GLN A 106 -6.40 9.03 -8.32
C GLN A 106 -6.10 7.59 -8.73
N ASP A 107 -7.10 6.90 -9.26
CA ASP A 107 -6.92 5.60 -9.90
C ASP A 107 -6.68 5.83 -11.39
N PHE A 108 -5.79 5.03 -11.96
CA PHE A 108 -5.46 5.05 -13.39
C PHE A 108 -5.95 3.80 -14.10
N GLU A 109 -5.91 2.65 -13.42
CA GLU A 109 -6.38 1.36 -13.91
C GLU A 109 -7.19 0.67 -12.80
N PRO A 110 -8.23 -0.13 -13.13
CA PRO A 110 -8.76 -0.46 -14.47
C PRO A 110 -9.58 0.66 -15.10
N GLN A 111 -10.00 1.64 -14.33
CA GLN A 111 -10.72 2.82 -14.81
C GLN A 111 -10.22 4.05 -14.05
N SER A 112 -10.15 5.17 -14.78
CA SER A 112 -9.64 6.40 -14.18
C SER A 112 -10.74 7.08 -13.36
N HIS A 113 -10.54 7.12 -12.04
CA HIS A 113 -11.44 7.78 -11.09
C HIS A 113 -10.65 8.59 -10.07
N SER A 114 -11.24 9.70 -9.66
CA SER A 114 -10.70 10.54 -8.59
C SER A 114 -11.54 10.39 -7.32
N TYR A 115 -10.89 10.40 -6.18
CA TYR A 115 -11.57 10.23 -4.89
C TYR A 115 -11.12 11.31 -3.90
N LEU A 116 -12.07 11.79 -3.12
CA LEU A 116 -11.77 12.44 -1.85
C LEU A 116 -11.50 11.34 -0.82
N VAL A 117 -10.46 11.55 -0.02
CA VAL A 117 -10.03 10.58 1.00
C VAL A 117 -10.06 11.25 2.36
N ALA A 118 -10.65 10.58 3.35
CA ALA A 118 -10.58 11.00 4.75
C ALA A 118 -10.33 9.76 5.62
N GLY A 119 -9.43 9.85 6.59
CA GLY A 119 -9.14 8.69 7.39
C GLY A 119 -8.20 8.95 8.55
N VAL A 120 -7.73 7.85 9.11
CA VAL A 120 -6.77 7.85 10.21
C VAL A 120 -5.65 6.83 9.93
N ASN A 121 -4.46 7.18 10.37
CA ASN A 121 -3.30 6.31 10.33
C ASN A 121 -2.63 6.37 11.70
N GLY A 122 -2.22 5.24 12.25
CA GLY A 122 -1.59 5.27 13.55
C GLY A 122 -1.22 3.90 14.11
N LEU A 123 -0.80 3.95 15.37
CA LEU A 123 -0.34 2.76 16.07
C LEU A 123 -1.35 2.41 17.17
N ALA A 124 -2.07 1.33 16.97
CA ALA A 124 -3.02 0.80 17.94
C ALA A 124 -2.28 0.01 19.05
N PRO A 125 -2.97 -0.37 20.14
CA PRO A 125 -2.34 -1.16 21.20
C PRO A 125 -1.64 -2.42 20.66
N TYR A 126 -0.56 -2.81 21.31
CA TYR A 126 0.31 -3.93 20.93
C TYR A 126 1.07 -3.68 19.61
N PHE A 127 1.25 -2.40 19.24
CA PHE A 127 2.02 -1.97 18.07
C PHE A 127 1.42 -2.39 16.74
N PHE A 128 0.09 -2.53 16.68
CA PHE A 128 -0.58 -2.73 15.41
C PHE A 128 -0.61 -1.42 14.61
N GLU A 129 0.13 -1.38 13.51
CA GLU A 129 -0.01 -0.30 12.53
C GLU A 129 -1.40 -0.42 11.92
N THR A 130 -2.16 0.65 11.99
CA THR A 130 -3.58 0.62 11.64
C THR A 130 -3.92 1.80 10.74
N GLU A 131 -4.56 1.51 9.62
CA GLU A 131 -5.09 2.51 8.69
C GLU A 131 -6.58 2.26 8.48
N ALA A 132 -7.34 3.32 8.45
CA ALA A 132 -8.75 3.27 8.07
C ALA A 132 -9.07 4.51 7.25
N HIS A 133 -9.49 4.32 6.01
CA HIS A 133 -9.80 5.41 5.10
C HIS A 133 -11.18 5.22 4.48
N LEU A 134 -11.89 6.33 4.34
CA LEU A 134 -13.14 6.46 3.59
C LEU A 134 -12.83 7.19 2.28
N PHE A 135 -13.48 6.76 1.22
CA PHE A 135 -13.33 7.33 -0.11
C PHE A 135 -14.69 7.77 -0.64
N VAL A 136 -14.71 8.95 -1.23
CA VAL A 136 -15.87 9.41 -2.01
C VAL A 136 -15.39 9.64 -3.44
N ARG A 137 -15.86 8.79 -4.34
CA ARG A 137 -15.48 8.81 -5.76
C ARG A 137 -16.14 9.98 -6.47
N ASP A 138 -15.62 10.38 -7.61
CA ASP A 138 -16.09 11.50 -8.42
C ASP A 138 -17.56 11.38 -8.87
N ASP A 139 -18.10 10.17 -8.92
CA ASP A 139 -19.52 9.92 -9.23
C ASP A 139 -20.41 9.82 -7.98
N GLY A 140 -19.82 9.96 -6.80
CA GLY A 140 -20.53 9.90 -5.52
C GLY A 140 -20.53 8.53 -4.84
N ALA A 141 -19.92 7.50 -5.44
CA ALA A 141 -19.79 6.19 -4.78
C ALA A 141 -18.90 6.30 -3.54
N ILE A 142 -19.27 5.58 -2.49
CA ILE A 142 -18.54 5.60 -1.21
C ILE A 142 -17.93 4.23 -0.98
N SER A 143 -16.68 4.22 -0.54
CA SER A 143 -16.01 2.97 -0.15
C SER A 143 -15.09 3.21 1.04
N ALA A 144 -14.58 2.13 1.62
CA ALA A 144 -13.70 2.21 2.78
C ALA A 144 -12.68 1.08 2.74
N ILE A 145 -11.50 1.34 3.27
CA ILE A 145 -10.46 0.34 3.48
C ILE A 145 -10.04 0.35 4.95
N PHE A 146 -9.74 -0.85 5.45
CA PHE A 146 -9.16 -1.03 6.78
C PHE A 146 -7.95 -1.94 6.63
N ARG A 147 -6.79 -1.51 7.16
CA ARG A 147 -5.51 -2.25 7.09
C ARG A 147 -4.90 -2.34 8.47
N GLN A 148 -4.33 -3.49 8.75
CA GLN A 148 -3.51 -3.69 9.95
C GLN A 148 -2.28 -4.53 9.69
N UNK A 149 -1.01 -4.25 10.19
CA UNK A 149 0.08 -4.91 10.10
C UNK A 149 0.75 -4.89 11.35
N ASN A 150 1.48 -5.80 11.71
CA ASN A 150 2.28 -5.83 12.95
C ASN A 150 3.64 -6.49 12.69
N ASP A 151 4.72 -5.83 13.11
CA ASP A 151 6.09 -6.38 12.96
C ASP A 151 6.48 -7.24 14.15
N LEU A 152 6.61 -8.54 13.92
CA LEU A 152 7.07 -9.52 14.89
C LEU A 152 8.56 -9.80 14.66
N LEU A 153 9.40 -9.29 15.54
CA LEU A 153 10.85 -9.49 15.44
C LEU A 153 11.23 -10.91 15.91
N LEU A 154 11.42 -11.81 14.95
CA LEU A 154 11.89 -13.17 15.26
C LEU A 154 13.36 -13.17 15.67
N THR A 155 14.15 -12.30 15.04
CA THR A 155 15.52 -11.94 15.43
C THR A 155 15.71 -10.43 15.21
N ASN A 156 16.92 -9.93 15.45
CA ASN A 156 17.24 -8.53 15.18
C ASN A 156 17.19 -8.15 13.69
N ARG A 157 17.07 -9.12 12.78
CA ARG A 157 17.05 -8.91 11.33
C ARG A 157 15.96 -9.67 10.61
N LEU A 158 15.44 -10.73 11.21
CA LEU A 158 14.37 -11.52 10.61
C LEU A 158 13.05 -11.09 11.22
N ILE A 159 12.18 -10.55 10.41
CA ILE A 159 10.90 -9.97 10.85
C ILE A 159 9.78 -10.68 10.10
N ALA A 160 8.79 -11.12 10.84
CA ALA A 160 7.54 -11.65 10.30
C ALA A 160 6.45 -10.60 10.49
N GLN A 161 5.77 -10.23 9.41
CA GLN A 161 4.73 -9.22 9.45
C GLN A 161 3.41 -9.84 8.99
N PRO A 162 2.61 -10.37 9.92
CA PRO A 162 1.23 -10.69 9.59
C PRO A 162 0.47 -9.39 9.29
N TYR A 163 -0.40 -9.46 8.31
CA TYR A 163 -1.22 -8.31 7.93
C TYR A 163 -2.62 -8.75 7.53
N PHE A 164 -3.53 -7.79 7.58
CA PHE A 164 -4.93 -7.97 7.22
C PHE A 164 -5.41 -6.69 6.51
N GLU A 165 -6.22 -6.88 5.49
CA GLU A 165 -6.90 -5.79 4.81
C GLU A 165 -8.34 -6.18 4.53
N ALA A 166 -9.26 -5.22 4.64
CA ALA A 166 -10.67 -5.40 4.31
C ALA A 166 -11.18 -4.19 3.53
N ASN A 167 -11.88 -4.45 2.44
CA ASN A 167 -12.41 -3.44 1.53
C ASN A 167 -13.93 -3.48 1.54
N PHE A 168 -14.54 -2.32 1.71
CA PHE A 168 -15.99 -2.16 1.85
C PHE A 168 -16.52 -1.18 0.82
N ASN A 169 -17.67 -1.48 0.24
CA ASN A 169 -18.36 -0.57 -0.69
C ASN A 169 -19.73 -0.23 -0.16
N GLY A 170 -20.10 1.04 -0.26
CA GLY A 170 -21.42 1.54 0.18
C GLY A 170 -22.53 1.28 -0.81
N SER A 171 -22.19 0.92 -2.04
CA SER A 171 -23.13 0.61 -3.11
C SER A 171 -22.51 -0.41 -4.07
N GLU A 172 -23.38 -1.01 -4.87
CA GLU A 172 -22.95 -1.92 -5.93
C GLU A 172 -22.24 -1.13 -7.05
N ASP A 173 -21.19 -1.71 -7.59
CA ASP A 173 -20.50 -1.23 -8.77
C ASP A 173 -20.25 -2.41 -9.71
N ALA A 174 -21.17 -2.60 -10.63
CA ALA A 174 -21.11 -3.74 -11.55
C ALA A 174 -19.98 -3.59 -12.58
N GLU A 175 -19.55 -2.37 -12.86
CA GLU A 175 -18.46 -2.14 -13.82
C GLU A 175 -17.10 -2.53 -13.23
N LEU A 176 -16.93 -2.28 -11.93
CA LEU A 176 -15.72 -2.67 -11.21
C LEU A 176 -15.86 -4.05 -10.51
N GLY A 177 -17.05 -4.65 -10.58
CA GLY A 177 -17.30 -5.97 -10.01
C GLY A 177 -17.45 -5.98 -8.48
N PHE A 178 -17.73 -4.84 -7.85
CA PHE A 178 -17.84 -4.72 -6.40
C PHE A 178 -19.28 -4.67 -5.92
N GLY A 179 -19.68 -5.63 -5.10
CA GLY A 179 -20.98 -5.62 -4.43
C GLY A 179 -20.99 -4.75 -3.18
N ASN A 180 -22.18 -4.45 -2.67
CA ASN A 180 -22.38 -3.67 -1.45
C ASN A 180 -21.88 -4.43 -0.22
N GLY A 181 -21.29 -3.71 0.73
CA GLY A 181 -20.77 -4.24 1.99
C GLY A 181 -19.31 -4.65 1.87
N LEU A 182 -18.90 -5.68 2.59
CA LEU A 182 -17.55 -6.25 2.51
C LEU A 182 -17.38 -6.89 1.12
N SER A 183 -16.52 -6.32 0.29
CA SER A 183 -16.28 -6.81 -1.06
C SER A 183 -15.20 -7.88 -1.09
N HIS A 184 -14.05 -7.57 -0.51
CA HIS A 184 -12.96 -8.54 -0.40
C HIS A 184 -12.14 -8.26 0.86
N ALA A 185 -11.46 -9.27 1.34
CA ALA A 185 -10.48 -9.13 2.41
C ALA A 185 -9.30 -10.04 2.11
N ASN A 186 -8.15 -9.60 2.54
CA ASN A 186 -6.95 -10.42 2.45
C ASN A 186 -6.26 -10.51 3.81
N ILE A 187 -5.59 -11.63 3.99
CA ILE A 187 -4.71 -11.88 5.14
C ILE A 187 -3.40 -12.41 4.59
N GLY A 188 -2.30 -11.93 5.13
CA GLY A 188 -1.02 -12.39 4.64
C GLY A 188 0.06 -12.40 5.71
N LEU A 189 1.20 -12.93 5.28
CA LEU A 189 2.39 -12.99 6.11
C LEU A 189 3.60 -12.66 5.23
N GLN A 190 4.14 -11.46 5.44
CA GLN A 190 5.40 -11.07 4.82
C GLN A 190 6.54 -11.44 5.79
N THR A 191 7.54 -12.14 5.30
CA THR A 191 8.73 -12.47 6.08
C THR A 191 9.94 -11.84 5.39
N ARG A 192 10.58 -10.88 6.07
CA ARG A 192 11.70 -10.13 5.50
C ARG A 192 12.97 -10.29 6.32
N TYR A 193 14.11 -10.21 5.62
CA TYR A 193 15.42 -10.23 6.26
C TYR A 193 16.13 -8.89 6.01
N GLU A 194 16.37 -8.13 7.06
CA GLU A 194 17.02 -6.82 6.97
C GLU A 194 18.54 -6.96 6.85
N PHE A 195 19.05 -6.88 5.63
CA PHE A 195 20.50 -6.79 5.41
C PHE A 195 21.04 -5.47 5.93
N SER A 196 20.27 -4.40 5.76
CA SER A 196 20.52 -3.08 6.31
C SER A 196 19.18 -2.43 6.66
N ARG A 197 19.21 -1.29 7.32
CA ARG A 197 17.98 -0.54 7.66
C ARG A 197 17.22 -0.08 6.42
N GLY A 198 17.92 0.13 5.30
CA GLY A 198 17.31 0.60 4.07
C GLY A 198 17.06 -0.49 3.04
N PHE A 199 17.38 -1.77 3.32
CA PHE A 199 17.22 -2.84 2.31
C PHE A 199 16.88 -4.18 2.96
N ALA A 200 15.76 -4.75 2.54
CA ALA A 200 15.32 -6.07 2.98
C ALA A 200 14.62 -6.84 1.85
N PRO A 201 15.16 -7.96 1.39
CA PRO A 201 14.37 -8.90 0.60
C PRO A 201 13.31 -9.58 1.48
N TYR A 202 12.20 -10.00 0.86
CA TYR A 202 11.12 -10.66 1.57
C TYR A 202 10.45 -11.76 0.75
N LEU A 203 9.77 -12.61 1.46
CA LEU A 203 8.79 -13.56 0.94
C LEU A 203 7.44 -13.16 1.49
N ASP A 204 6.41 -13.20 0.65
CA ASP A 204 5.05 -12.88 1.07
C ASP A 204 4.08 -13.97 0.62
N ILE A 205 3.18 -14.35 1.52
CA ILE A 205 2.07 -15.24 1.25
C ILE A 205 0.79 -14.46 1.55
N LYS A 206 -0.01 -14.21 0.53
CA LYS A 206 -1.27 -13.47 0.63
C LYS A 206 -2.43 -14.38 0.27
N HIS A 207 -3.44 -14.46 1.11
CA HIS A 207 -4.69 -15.14 0.82
C HIS A 207 -5.81 -14.11 0.76
N GLU A 208 -6.44 -14.01 -0.40
CA GLU A 208 -7.55 -13.10 -0.63
C GLU A 208 -8.84 -13.87 -0.76
N ARG A 209 -9.94 -13.27 -0.32
CA ARG A 209 -11.29 -13.80 -0.50
C ARG A 209 -12.29 -12.70 -0.82
N LYS A 210 -13.13 -12.97 -1.82
CA LYS A 210 -14.27 -12.13 -2.18
C LYS A 210 -15.48 -12.53 -1.34
N PHE A 211 -16.34 -11.56 -1.01
CA PHE A 211 -17.52 -11.77 -0.13
C PHE A 211 -18.80 -11.25 -0.78
N GLY A 212 -19.93 -11.71 -0.25
CA GLY A 212 -21.24 -11.21 -0.63
C GLY A 212 -21.48 -11.23 -2.13
N GLN A 213 -22.04 -10.15 -2.62
CA GLN A 213 -22.41 -9.99 -4.03
C GLN A 213 -21.18 -10.00 -4.94
N THR A 214 -20.04 -9.48 -4.50
CA THR A 214 -18.75 -9.56 -5.23
C THR A 214 -18.40 -11.03 -5.53
N ALA A 215 -18.52 -11.89 -4.52
CA ALA A 215 -18.26 -13.33 -4.69
C ALA A 215 -19.29 -13.99 -5.63
N ASP A 216 -20.54 -13.56 -5.57
CA ASP A 216 -21.59 -14.13 -6.42
C ASP A 216 -21.37 -13.76 -7.90
N TRP A 217 -20.95 -12.51 -8.16
CA TRP A 217 -20.62 -12.07 -9.51
C TRP A 217 -19.37 -12.78 -10.05
N ALA A 218 -18.35 -12.91 -9.23
CA ALA A 218 -17.14 -13.67 -9.62
C ALA A 218 -17.49 -15.11 -10.02
N LYS A 219 -18.34 -15.80 -9.23
CA LYS A 219 -18.81 -17.16 -9.56
C LYS A 219 -19.55 -17.19 -10.90
N GLN A 220 -20.42 -16.21 -11.16
CA GLN A 220 -21.18 -16.13 -12.40
C GLN A 220 -20.26 -15.89 -13.61
N ALA A 221 -19.18 -15.13 -13.42
CA ALA A 221 -18.16 -14.89 -14.44
C ALA A 221 -17.19 -16.07 -14.61
N GLY A 222 -17.25 -17.08 -13.73
CA GLY A 222 -16.31 -18.21 -13.74
C GLY A 222 -14.96 -17.87 -13.12
N GLU A 223 -14.89 -16.81 -12.35
CA GLU A 223 -13.66 -16.37 -11.66
C GLU A 223 -13.54 -16.99 -10.28
N PRO A 224 -12.34 -17.17 -9.77
CA PRO A 224 -12.15 -17.65 -8.40
C PRO A 224 -12.67 -16.63 -7.37
N ILE A 225 -13.25 -17.15 -6.30
CA ILE A 225 -13.71 -16.33 -5.17
C ILE A 225 -12.67 -16.20 -4.07
N GLN A 226 -11.59 -16.94 -4.20
CA GLN A 226 -10.45 -16.87 -3.30
C GLN A 226 -9.19 -17.23 -4.07
N SER A 227 -8.07 -16.65 -3.69
CA SER A 227 -6.78 -16.97 -4.30
C SER A 227 -5.69 -16.93 -3.23
N THR A 228 -4.58 -17.58 -3.51
CA THR A 228 -3.40 -17.53 -2.67
C THR A 228 -2.19 -17.22 -3.54
N THR A 229 -1.57 -16.10 -3.27
CA THR A 229 -0.41 -15.59 -4.01
C THR A 229 0.86 -15.82 -3.20
N TYR A 230 1.92 -16.21 -3.87
CA TYR A 230 3.25 -16.40 -3.28
C TYR A 230 4.22 -15.48 -4.00
N ASN A 231 4.77 -14.52 -3.28
CA ASN A 231 5.61 -13.47 -3.86
C ASN A 231 7.00 -13.47 -3.25
N ILE A 232 7.96 -13.02 -4.04
CA ILE A 232 9.30 -12.66 -3.60
C ILE A 232 9.56 -11.22 -3.98
N GLY A 233 10.05 -10.44 -3.04
CA GLY A 233 10.20 -9.00 -3.26
C GLY A 233 11.36 -8.38 -2.52
N ILE A 234 11.45 -7.07 -2.68
CA ILE A 234 12.43 -6.23 -1.99
C ILE A 234 11.71 -5.05 -1.35
N ARG A 235 12.17 -4.68 -0.16
CA ARG A 235 11.75 -3.47 0.54
C ARG A 235 12.94 -2.51 0.61
N LEU A 236 12.71 -1.27 0.22
CA LEU A 236 13.65 -0.16 0.35
C LEU A 236 13.06 0.88 1.31
N VAL A 237 13.88 1.41 2.22
CA VAL A 237 13.48 2.48 3.15
C VAL A 237 14.51 3.60 3.06
N PHE A 238 14.06 4.84 2.89
CA PHE A 238 14.95 6.00 2.71
C PHE A 238 14.30 7.29 3.23
#